data_b18ad6a2f3fed54e72e959ff2066b700
#
_entry.id   b18ad6a2f3fed54e72e959ff2066b700
#
_cell.length_a   1.000
_cell.length_b   1.000
_cell.length_c   1.000
_cell.angle_alpha   90.00
_cell.angle_beta   90.00
_cell.angle_gamma   90.00
#
_symmetry.space_group_name_H-M   'P 1'
#
loop_
_entity.id
_entity.type
_entity.pdbx_description
1 polymer ?
#
loop_
_entity_poly.entity_id
_entity_poly.type
_entity_poly.pdbx_seq_one_letter_code
_entity_poly.pdbx_strand_id
1 'polypeptide(L)'
;MEFSVIYEDESIIVVDKPAGLVVHPGAGNMEGTLANGLLARFPEIVDVGESNRPGIVHRLDSGSSGLLVVARTQVAADFLIAQFADHTCTRRYEALVWGVPDAPHGIIDAPLGRSRSDPLKLAVV
;
A
#
# COMPACT_ATOMS: atom_id res chain seq x y z
N MET A 1 10.13 -14.05 -5.55
CA MET A 1 9.24 -12.88 -5.41
C MET A 1 9.02 -12.27 -6.78
N GLU A 2 7.78 -12.20 -7.21
CA GLU A 2 7.43 -11.66 -8.51
C GLU A 2 6.42 -10.51 -8.36
N PHE A 3 6.68 -9.43 -9.04
CA PHE A 3 5.74 -8.34 -9.23
C PHE A 3 5.99 -7.72 -10.60
N SER A 4 4.96 -7.10 -11.17
CA SER A 4 5.05 -6.47 -12.47
C SER A 4 5.18 -4.96 -12.33
N VAL A 5 6.09 -4.37 -13.10
CA VAL A 5 6.17 -2.91 -13.26
C VAL A 5 5.28 -2.52 -14.43
N ILE A 6 4.26 -1.72 -14.15
CA ILE A 6 3.26 -1.28 -15.13
C ILE A 6 3.70 0.01 -15.82
N TYR A 7 4.35 0.89 -15.06
CA TYR A 7 4.81 2.18 -15.54
C TYR A 7 6.03 2.62 -14.74
N GLU A 8 6.97 3.27 -15.38
CA GLU A 8 8.08 3.93 -14.69
C GLU A 8 8.54 5.17 -15.46
N ASP A 9 8.96 6.17 -14.73
CA ASP A 9 9.63 7.35 -15.22
C ASP A 9 10.72 7.80 -14.24
N GLU A 10 11.20 9.03 -14.37
CA GLU A 10 12.27 9.56 -13.51
C GLU A 10 11.82 9.75 -12.05
N SER A 11 10.53 9.87 -11.81
CA SER A 11 9.97 10.26 -10.51
C SER A 11 9.24 9.14 -9.80
N ILE A 12 8.57 8.26 -10.53
CA ILE A 12 7.71 7.22 -9.96
C ILE A 12 7.88 5.87 -10.65
N ILE A 13 7.50 4.84 -9.92
CA ILE A 13 7.31 3.49 -10.42
C ILE A 13 5.90 3.07 -10.02
N VAL A 14 5.13 2.51 -10.96
CA VAL A 14 3.84 1.91 -10.66
C VAL A 14 3.97 0.40 -10.81
N VAL A 15 3.65 -0.32 -9.76
CA VAL A 15 3.70 -1.79 -9.75
C VAL A 15 2.32 -2.38 -9.60
N ASP A 16 2.14 -3.59 -10.12
CA ASP A 16 0.97 -4.43 -9.85
C ASP A 16 1.40 -5.46 -8.79
N LYS A 17 0.94 -5.24 -7.56
CA LYS A 17 1.28 -6.12 -6.45
C LYS A 17 0.38 -7.36 -6.49
N PRO A 18 0.95 -8.58 -6.48
CA PRO A 18 0.14 -9.78 -6.34
C PRO A 18 -0.43 -9.91 -4.92
N ALA A 19 -1.57 -10.59 -4.81
CA ALA A 19 -2.09 -10.99 -3.52
C ALA A 19 -1.10 -11.92 -2.80
N GLY A 20 -0.97 -11.78 -1.50
CA GLY A 20 -0.06 -12.57 -0.68
C GLY A 20 1.31 -11.93 -0.46
N LEU A 21 1.64 -10.88 -1.18
CA LEU A 21 2.91 -10.16 -1.02
C LEU A 21 2.74 -8.99 -0.04
N VAL A 22 3.54 -8.99 1.03
CA VAL A 22 3.60 -7.90 2.00
C VAL A 22 4.37 -6.72 1.42
N VAL A 23 3.90 -5.49 1.65
CA VAL A 23 4.50 -4.28 1.05
C VAL A 23 5.87 -3.97 1.65
N HIS A 24 5.99 -3.90 2.97
CA HIS A 24 7.25 -3.56 3.64
C HIS A 24 7.46 -4.37 4.90
N PRO A 25 8.73 -4.49 5.39
CA PRO A 25 9.02 -5.26 6.60
C PRO A 25 8.23 -4.76 7.82
N GLY A 26 7.84 -5.71 8.65
CA GLY A 26 7.13 -5.46 9.89
C GLY A 26 7.06 -6.72 10.73
N ALA A 27 6.28 -6.69 11.81
CA ALA A 27 6.12 -7.84 12.69
C ALA A 27 5.66 -9.08 11.90
N GLY A 28 6.40 -10.18 12.00
CA GLY A 28 6.12 -11.42 11.30
C GLY A 28 6.62 -11.51 9.86
N ASN A 29 7.10 -10.41 9.26
CA ASN A 29 7.56 -10.34 7.87
C ASN A 29 8.76 -9.39 7.75
N MET A 30 9.95 -9.88 8.07
CA MET A 30 11.17 -9.08 8.04
C MET A 30 11.85 -9.09 6.67
N GLU A 31 11.53 -10.09 5.83
CA GLU A 31 12.13 -10.30 4.52
C GLU A 31 11.06 -10.74 3.51
N GLY A 32 11.43 -10.76 2.24
CA GLY A 32 10.55 -11.22 1.18
C GLY A 32 9.39 -10.28 0.88
N THR A 33 9.52 -9.00 1.21
CA THR A 33 8.49 -7.99 0.97
C THR A 33 8.66 -7.30 -0.38
N LEU A 34 7.63 -6.58 -0.82
CA LEU A 34 7.71 -5.77 -2.04
C LEU A 34 8.84 -4.75 -1.95
N ALA A 35 9.05 -4.12 -0.79
CA ALA A 35 10.14 -3.16 -0.59
C ALA A 35 11.50 -3.80 -0.85
N ASN A 36 11.72 -5.05 -0.42
CA ASN A 36 12.95 -5.77 -0.73
C ASN A 36 13.13 -5.98 -2.23
N GLY A 37 12.09 -6.39 -2.92
CA GLY A 37 12.10 -6.60 -4.37
C GLY A 37 12.31 -5.31 -5.16
N LEU A 38 11.69 -4.23 -4.72
CA LEU A 38 11.87 -2.91 -5.32
C LEU A 38 13.31 -2.41 -5.16
N LEU A 39 13.87 -2.54 -3.97
CA LEU A 39 15.25 -2.13 -3.70
C LEU A 39 16.26 -2.94 -4.54
N ALA A 40 16.02 -4.24 -4.70
CA ALA A 40 16.87 -5.09 -5.53
C ALA A 40 16.81 -4.68 -7.01
N ARG A 41 15.64 -4.33 -7.52
CA ARG A 41 15.42 -3.96 -8.92
C ARG A 41 15.76 -2.49 -9.22
N PHE A 42 15.55 -1.61 -8.23
CA PHE A 42 15.78 -0.16 -8.34
C PHE A 42 16.64 0.30 -7.15
N PRO A 43 17.94 -0.04 -7.14
CA PRO A 43 18.79 0.26 -5.97
C PRO A 43 18.91 1.76 -5.65
N GLU A 44 18.64 2.63 -6.60
CA GLU A 44 18.66 4.09 -6.43
C GLU A 44 17.63 4.60 -5.42
N ILE A 45 16.60 3.83 -5.09
CA ILE A 45 15.57 4.25 -4.11
C ILE A 45 16.00 4.11 -2.65
N VAL A 46 17.19 3.58 -2.38
CA VAL A 46 17.67 3.26 -1.02
C VAL A 46 17.56 4.44 -0.04
N ASP A 47 17.75 5.65 -0.51
CA ASP A 47 17.69 6.88 0.31
C ASP A 47 16.36 7.63 0.18
N VAL A 48 15.37 7.05 -0.46
CA VAL A 48 14.06 7.67 -0.63
C VAL A 48 13.12 7.23 0.50
N GLY A 49 12.71 8.19 1.33
CA GLY A 49 11.84 7.90 2.47
C GLY A 49 12.56 7.19 3.61
N GLU A 50 11.84 6.32 4.33
CA GLU A 50 12.39 5.58 5.46
C GLU A 50 13.18 4.36 5.02
N SER A 51 14.26 4.04 5.76
CA SER A 51 15.21 2.99 5.39
C SER A 51 14.63 1.57 5.31
N ASN A 52 13.58 1.27 6.08
CA ASN A 52 12.92 -0.03 6.06
C ASN A 52 11.85 -0.16 4.98
N ARG A 53 11.51 0.93 4.31
CA ARG A 53 10.49 0.99 3.25
C ARG A 53 10.84 2.03 2.19
N PRO A 54 11.98 1.90 1.52
CA PRO A 54 12.42 2.90 0.55
C PRO A 54 11.43 3.08 -0.59
N GLY A 55 11.11 4.33 -0.88
CA GLY A 55 10.17 4.70 -1.95
C GLY A 55 8.70 4.42 -1.65
N ILE A 56 8.36 3.76 -0.56
CA ILE A 56 6.99 3.40 -0.21
C ILE A 56 6.27 4.60 0.41
N VAL A 57 5.20 5.03 -0.22
CA VAL A 57 4.39 6.19 0.19
C VAL A 57 2.97 5.82 0.60
N HIS A 58 2.54 4.61 0.29
CA HIS A 58 1.29 4.00 0.74
C HIS A 58 1.41 2.49 0.68
N ARG A 59 0.38 1.80 1.09
CA ARG A 59 0.41 0.35 1.14
C ARG A 59 -0.91 -0.27 0.76
N LEU A 60 -0.85 -1.52 0.34
CA LEU A 60 -1.97 -2.44 0.23
C LEU A 60 -1.78 -3.55 1.25
N ASP A 61 -2.87 -4.10 1.76
CA ASP A 61 -2.81 -5.28 2.62
C ASP A 61 -2.18 -6.46 1.88
N SER A 62 -1.60 -7.40 2.61
CA SER A 62 -0.91 -8.54 2.00
C SER A 62 -1.84 -9.34 1.07
N GLY A 63 -3.09 -9.53 1.47
CA GLY A 63 -4.10 -10.25 0.67
C GLY A 63 -4.70 -9.45 -0.47
N SER A 64 -4.45 -8.16 -0.56
CA SER A 64 -4.94 -7.32 -1.65
C SER A 64 -3.95 -7.29 -2.80
N SER A 65 -4.46 -7.36 -4.03
CA SER A 65 -3.69 -7.16 -5.25
C SER A 65 -4.01 -5.81 -5.87
N GLY A 66 -3.16 -5.34 -6.76
CA GLY A 66 -3.43 -4.16 -7.55
C GLY A 66 -2.30 -3.14 -7.58
N LEU A 67 -2.63 -1.97 -8.09
CA LEU A 67 -1.66 -0.92 -8.38
C LEU A 67 -1.16 -0.22 -7.12
N LEU A 68 0.13 0.02 -7.08
CA LEU A 68 0.80 0.72 -6.01
C LEU A 68 1.85 1.64 -6.63
N VAL A 69 1.84 2.93 -6.26
CA VAL A 69 2.82 3.89 -6.73
C VAL A 69 3.99 3.98 -5.74
N VAL A 70 5.19 3.98 -6.29
CA VAL A 70 6.45 4.04 -5.55
C VAL A 70 7.20 5.29 -5.99
N ALA A 71 7.77 6.04 -5.06
CA ALA A 71 8.58 7.20 -5.36
C ALA A 71 10.02 6.81 -5.69
N ARG A 72 10.56 7.34 -6.77
CA ARG A 72 11.99 7.16 -7.14
C ARG A 72 12.89 8.25 -6.57
N THR A 73 12.32 9.38 -6.19
CA THR A 73 13.04 10.53 -5.64
C THR A 73 12.38 11.00 -4.36
N GLN A 74 13.12 11.70 -3.52
CA GLN A 74 12.56 12.26 -2.29
C GLN A 74 11.51 13.34 -2.60
N VAL A 75 11.70 14.13 -3.64
CA VAL A 75 10.72 15.13 -4.08
C VAL A 75 9.40 14.47 -4.45
N ALA A 76 9.45 13.39 -5.22
CA ALA A 76 8.25 12.62 -5.57
C ALA A 76 7.60 12.00 -4.33
N ALA A 77 8.39 11.46 -3.40
CA ALA A 77 7.88 10.90 -2.15
C ALA A 77 7.10 11.95 -1.34
N ASP A 78 7.68 13.12 -1.14
CA ASP A 78 7.03 14.20 -0.38
C ASP A 78 5.73 14.64 -1.04
N PHE A 79 5.72 14.77 -2.35
CA PHE A 79 4.55 15.16 -3.13
C PHE A 79 3.42 14.12 -3.05
N LEU A 80 3.76 12.84 -3.19
CA LEU A 80 2.79 11.74 -3.12
C LEU A 80 2.23 11.58 -1.70
N ILE A 81 3.07 11.67 -0.68
CA ILE A 81 2.62 11.62 0.73
C ILE A 81 1.60 12.72 0.99
N ALA A 82 1.85 13.94 0.51
CA ALA A 82 0.91 15.05 0.65
C ALA A 82 -0.43 14.75 -0.06
N GLN A 83 -0.40 14.17 -1.26
CA GLN A 83 -1.60 13.81 -2.00
C GLN A 83 -2.41 12.72 -1.28
N PHE A 84 -1.77 11.73 -0.67
CA PHE A 84 -2.47 10.72 0.11
C PHE A 84 -3.06 11.31 1.39
N ALA A 85 -2.34 12.21 2.06
CA ALA A 85 -2.83 12.90 3.26
C ALA A 85 -4.05 13.79 2.96
N ASP A 86 -4.04 14.47 1.82
CA ASP A 86 -5.11 15.37 1.37
C ASP A 86 -6.26 14.64 0.66
N HIS A 87 -6.15 13.33 0.47
CA HIS A 87 -7.10 12.50 -0.28
C HIS A 87 -7.32 12.97 -1.74
N THR A 88 -6.32 13.60 -2.33
CA THR A 88 -6.35 13.97 -3.75
C THR A 88 -5.95 12.83 -4.68
N CYS A 89 -5.25 11.84 -4.15
CA CYS A 89 -5.00 10.60 -4.85
C CYS A 89 -6.19 9.66 -4.69
N THR A 90 -6.86 9.34 -5.79
CA THR A 90 -8.06 8.50 -5.77
C THR A 90 -7.71 7.04 -5.53
N ARG A 91 -8.38 6.42 -4.57
CA ARG A 91 -8.29 4.99 -4.29
C ARG A 91 -9.58 4.31 -4.70
N ARG A 92 -9.45 3.21 -5.44
CA ARG A 92 -10.59 2.42 -5.88
C ARG A 92 -10.27 0.94 -5.72
N TYR A 93 -11.17 0.21 -5.07
CA TYR A 93 -11.04 -1.21 -4.80
C TYR A 93 -12.26 -1.97 -5.28
N GLU A 94 -12.04 -3.22 -5.66
CA GLU A 94 -13.11 -4.19 -5.87
C GLU A 94 -12.96 -5.30 -4.83
N ALA A 95 -14.06 -5.74 -4.27
CA ALA A 95 -14.09 -6.80 -3.27
C ALA A 95 -15.24 -7.76 -3.52
N LEU A 96 -14.95 -9.05 -3.38
CA LEU A 96 -15.97 -10.08 -3.31
C LEU A 96 -16.41 -10.21 -1.87
N VAL A 97 -17.71 -10.03 -1.63
CA VAL A 97 -18.27 -10.06 -0.28
C VAL A 97 -19.36 -11.10 -0.14
N TRP A 98 -19.64 -11.50 1.09
CA TRP A 98 -20.78 -12.35 1.40
C TRP A 98 -22.08 -11.54 1.32
N GLY A 99 -23.09 -12.15 0.70
CA GLY A 99 -24.42 -11.55 0.60
C GLY A 99 -24.49 -10.43 -0.44
N VAL A 100 -25.61 -9.75 -0.45
CA VAL A 100 -25.91 -8.64 -1.37
C VAL A 100 -26.21 -7.41 -0.56
N PRO A 101 -25.55 -6.26 -0.81
CA PRO A 101 -25.89 -5.01 -0.15
C PRO A 101 -27.35 -4.60 -0.43
N ASP A 102 -27.99 -3.95 0.55
CA ASP A 102 -29.40 -3.55 0.45
C ASP A 102 -29.63 -2.49 -0.65
N ALA A 103 -28.60 -1.74 -1.00
CA ALA A 103 -28.65 -0.70 -2.01
C ALA A 103 -27.44 -0.80 -2.94
N PRO A 104 -27.54 -0.33 -4.21
CA PRO A 104 -26.43 -0.36 -5.16
C PRO A 104 -25.29 0.60 -4.80
N HIS A 105 -25.56 1.60 -3.97
CA HIS A 105 -24.58 2.57 -3.49
C HIS A 105 -24.82 2.88 -2.02
N GLY A 106 -23.76 3.23 -1.32
CA GLY A 106 -23.86 3.65 0.06
C GLY A 106 -22.54 4.18 0.57
N ILE A 107 -22.56 4.72 1.77
CA ILE A 107 -21.38 5.21 2.47
C ILE A 107 -21.31 4.49 3.82
N ILE A 108 -20.12 3.97 4.12
CA ILE A 108 -19.79 3.47 5.45
C ILE A 108 -18.77 4.45 6.02
N ASP A 109 -19.22 5.24 6.99
CA ASP A 109 -18.39 6.21 7.69
C ASP A 109 -18.38 5.84 9.17
N ALA A 110 -17.45 4.94 9.51
CA ALA A 110 -17.34 4.39 10.85
C ALA A 110 -15.87 4.37 11.28
N PRO A 111 -15.55 4.87 12.48
CA PRO A 111 -14.18 4.85 12.96
C PRO A 111 -13.70 3.42 13.22
N LEU A 112 -12.50 3.13 12.77
CA LEU A 112 -11.84 1.85 13.02
C LEU A 112 -10.73 2.03 14.05
N GLY A 113 -10.58 1.05 14.92
CA GLY A 113 -9.54 1.03 15.94
C GLY A 113 -9.30 -0.39 16.43
N ARG A 114 -8.44 -0.51 17.43
CA ARG A 114 -8.21 -1.82 18.05
C ARG A 114 -9.46 -2.27 18.78
N SER A 115 -9.83 -3.53 18.59
CA SER A 115 -10.95 -4.14 19.30
C SER A 115 -10.70 -4.12 20.81
N ARG A 116 -11.73 -3.76 21.59
CA ARG A 116 -11.66 -3.78 23.05
C ARG A 116 -11.59 -5.18 23.61
N SER A 117 -12.19 -6.14 22.92
CA SER A 117 -12.20 -7.55 23.32
C SER A 117 -10.98 -8.32 22.84
N ASP A 118 -10.38 -7.89 21.74
CA ASP A 118 -9.19 -8.53 21.15
C ASP A 118 -8.31 -7.47 20.48
N PRO A 119 -7.27 -6.96 21.19
CA PRO A 119 -6.41 -5.89 20.66
C PRO A 119 -5.63 -6.26 19.39
N LEU A 120 -5.60 -7.52 19.00
CA LEU A 120 -4.99 -7.96 17.74
C LEU A 120 -5.90 -7.75 16.53
N LYS A 121 -7.18 -7.46 16.77
CA LYS A 121 -8.19 -7.23 15.72
C LYS A 121 -8.58 -5.77 15.65
N LEU A 122 -8.99 -5.35 14.45
CA LEU A 122 -9.63 -4.06 14.22
C LEU A 122 -11.14 -4.20 14.35
N ALA A 123 -11.78 -3.17 14.83
CA ALA A 123 -13.23 -3.10 14.97
C ALA A 123 -13.72 -1.66 14.81
N VAL A 124 -15.00 -1.51 14.58
CA VAL A 124 -15.66 -0.20 14.70
C VAL A 124 -15.66 0.22 16.17
N VAL A 125 -15.14 1.38 16.45
CA VAL A 125 -14.98 1.89 17.81
C VAL A 125 -15.70 3.20 18.04
#